data_917f55b18644df3b62dc5eb02fd26e4c
#
_entry.id   917f55b18644df3b62dc5eb02fd26e4c
#
_cell.length_a   1.000
_cell.length_b   1.000
_cell.length_c   1.000
_cell.angle_alpha   90.00
_cell.angle_beta   90.00
_cell.angle_gamma   90.00
#
_symmetry.space_group_name_H-M   'P 1'
#
loop_
_entity.id
_entity.type
_entity.pdbx_description
1 polymer ?
#
loop_
_entity_poly.entity_id
_entity_poly.type
_entity_poly.pdbx_seq_one_letter_code
_entity_poly.pdbx_strand_id
1 'polypeptide(L)'
;VDASLTSEYNAKNDTHYEVLPETYYQLLKTEVVIPAGKTTSEEVGIKFSKLDELEIDVTYLCPLSIGGADGVGVMDGSRTMYYLVRRSSAITTAMNLKNIYVAVPGFDKGSSTSDVVNNLSAVTMEAIIRVNSFQQEISSIMGIEQYFLMRIGDKEFPNRQLQTQTTFGKFPEINNQKLLLAGEWYHVALTWDIATATIAFYVNGQLQSISTSHGKSDLTSISLGDKLPDDEFGNGGDFNFYFGRSYGESHDISRQFDGEICEARIWNVARTQEQIYQNMYEISNPTTEPALCAYWKFDEGTGTVVAD
;
A
#
# COMPACT_ATOMS: atom_id res chain seq x y z
N VAL A 1 -12.96 -1.50 27.81
CA VAL A 1 -11.72 -1.10 27.14
C VAL A 1 -10.70 -0.72 28.18
N ASP A 2 -9.45 -1.15 27.99
CA ASP A 2 -8.36 -0.88 28.93
C ASP A 2 -7.29 -0.02 28.23
N ALA A 3 -7.44 1.28 28.33
CA ALA A 3 -6.56 2.26 27.72
C ALA A 3 -5.10 2.17 28.23
N SER A 4 -4.86 1.63 29.43
CA SER A 4 -3.51 1.51 30.00
C SER A 4 -2.60 0.57 29.19
N LEU A 5 -3.21 -0.39 28.46
CA LEU A 5 -2.51 -1.34 27.62
C LEU A 5 -1.93 -0.72 26.32
N THR A 6 -2.32 0.50 25.96
CA THR A 6 -1.79 1.17 24.77
C THR A 6 -0.29 1.42 24.87
N SER A 7 0.17 1.90 26.02
CA SER A 7 1.61 2.14 26.25
C SER A 7 2.44 0.85 26.22
N GLU A 8 1.90 -0.23 26.79
CA GLU A 8 2.56 -1.54 26.76
C GLU A 8 2.63 -2.10 25.33
N TYR A 9 1.52 -1.99 24.59
CA TYR A 9 1.47 -2.39 23.18
C TYR A 9 2.50 -1.64 22.35
N ASN A 10 2.55 -0.30 22.47
CA ASN A 10 3.48 0.54 21.75
C ASN A 10 4.94 0.16 22.04
N ALA A 11 5.29 -0.02 23.32
CA ALA A 11 6.64 -0.41 23.71
C ALA A 11 7.06 -1.79 23.18
N LYS A 12 6.11 -2.74 23.13
CA LYS A 12 6.36 -4.10 22.64
C LYS A 12 6.50 -4.19 21.12
N ASN A 13 5.78 -3.34 20.39
CA ASN A 13 5.68 -3.41 18.94
C ASN A 13 6.41 -2.27 18.22
N ASP A 14 7.10 -1.40 18.97
CA ASP A 14 7.78 -0.20 18.44
C ASP A 14 6.84 0.70 17.64
N THR A 15 5.66 0.95 18.21
CA THR A 15 4.60 1.77 17.62
C THR A 15 4.30 3.01 18.46
N HIS A 16 3.55 3.98 17.91
CA HIS A 16 3.22 5.25 18.56
C HIS A 16 1.72 5.55 18.48
N TYR A 17 0.87 4.52 18.66
CA TYR A 17 -0.58 4.67 18.60
C TYR A 17 -1.10 5.46 19.80
N GLU A 18 -2.12 6.27 19.54
CA GLU A 18 -2.82 7.00 20.59
C GLU A 18 -3.98 6.19 21.17
N VAL A 19 -4.40 6.54 22.38
CA VAL A 19 -5.60 5.93 23.00
C VAL A 19 -6.84 6.42 22.28
N LEU A 20 -7.71 5.53 21.79
CA LEU A 20 -9.00 5.92 21.23
C LEU A 20 -9.90 6.51 22.33
N PRO A 21 -10.34 7.79 22.21
CA PRO A 21 -11.24 8.39 23.20
C PRO A 21 -12.60 7.69 23.25
N GLU A 22 -13.21 7.65 24.44
CA GLU A 22 -14.47 6.93 24.70
C GLU A 22 -15.65 7.41 23.84
N THR A 23 -15.60 8.64 23.35
CA THR A 23 -16.64 9.23 22.48
C THR A 23 -16.76 8.55 21.12
N TYR A 24 -15.75 7.77 20.71
CA TYR A 24 -15.67 7.14 19.40
C TYR A 24 -16.04 5.66 19.39
N TYR A 25 -16.33 5.07 20.56
CA TYR A 25 -16.76 3.67 20.63
C TYR A 25 -17.86 3.44 21.68
N GLN A 26 -18.58 2.36 21.49
CA GLN A 26 -19.59 1.85 22.43
C GLN A 26 -19.55 0.34 22.47
N LEU A 27 -19.40 -0.24 23.66
CA LEU A 27 -19.63 -1.66 23.87
C LEU A 27 -21.13 -1.93 23.88
N LEU A 28 -21.59 -2.89 23.09
CA LEU A 28 -23.00 -3.26 23.03
C LEU A 28 -23.43 -4.10 24.24
N LYS A 29 -22.47 -4.85 24.83
CA LYS A 29 -22.60 -5.62 26.05
C LYS A 29 -21.29 -5.61 26.81
N THR A 30 -21.37 -5.62 28.13
CA THR A 30 -20.20 -5.68 29.02
C THR A 30 -20.06 -7.03 29.72
N GLU A 31 -21.11 -7.84 29.68
CA GLU A 31 -21.15 -9.17 30.30
C GLU A 31 -21.84 -10.15 29.35
N VAL A 32 -21.33 -11.38 29.31
CA VAL A 32 -21.91 -12.49 28.55
C VAL A 32 -21.79 -13.78 29.36
N VAL A 33 -22.69 -14.73 29.12
CA VAL A 33 -22.72 -16.01 29.78
C VAL A 33 -22.38 -17.12 28.78
N ILE A 34 -21.52 -18.05 29.17
CA ILE A 34 -21.35 -19.33 28.48
C ILE A 34 -22.39 -20.29 29.05
N PRO A 35 -23.43 -20.69 28.32
CA PRO A 35 -24.47 -21.59 28.86
C PRO A 35 -23.90 -22.94 29.24
N ALA A 36 -24.49 -23.57 30.24
CA ALA A 36 -24.09 -24.92 30.67
C ALA A 36 -24.07 -25.90 29.49
N GLY A 37 -22.97 -26.63 29.33
CA GLY A 37 -22.76 -27.57 28.22
C GLY A 37 -22.37 -26.93 26.89
N LYS A 38 -22.13 -25.62 26.85
CA LYS A 38 -21.57 -24.90 25.67
C LYS A 38 -20.12 -24.50 25.93
N THR A 39 -19.40 -24.27 24.84
CA THR A 39 -17.99 -23.82 24.86
C THR A 39 -17.84 -22.36 24.43
N THR A 40 -18.93 -21.70 24.01
CA THR A 40 -18.97 -20.35 23.54
C THR A 40 -20.12 -19.57 24.17
N SER A 41 -19.92 -18.29 24.40
CA SER A 41 -20.98 -17.32 24.75
C SER A 41 -21.67 -16.79 23.46
N GLU A 42 -22.64 -15.92 23.66
CA GLU A 42 -23.04 -14.98 22.60
C GLU A 42 -21.91 -13.99 22.29
N GLU A 43 -22.02 -13.31 21.14
CA GLU A 43 -21.04 -12.34 20.69
C GLU A 43 -21.08 -11.04 21.51
N VAL A 44 -19.91 -10.47 21.77
CA VAL A 44 -19.74 -9.13 22.33
C VAL A 44 -19.42 -8.18 21.18
N GLY A 45 -20.33 -7.24 20.90
CA GLY A 45 -20.13 -6.24 19.87
C GLY A 45 -19.51 -4.95 20.41
N ILE A 46 -18.61 -4.37 19.66
CA ILE A 46 -18.15 -2.99 19.81
C ILE A 46 -18.59 -2.19 18.57
N LYS A 47 -19.18 -1.01 18.80
CA LYS A 47 -19.57 -0.09 17.72
C LYS A 47 -18.64 1.12 17.75
N PHE A 48 -18.01 1.38 16.61
CA PHE A 48 -17.26 2.61 16.38
C PHE A 48 -18.15 3.63 15.67
N SER A 49 -17.99 4.92 15.99
CA SER A 49 -18.78 6.01 15.43
C SER A 49 -17.98 7.29 15.37
N LYS A 50 -18.39 8.27 14.53
CA LYS A 50 -17.76 9.57 14.35
C LYS A 50 -16.28 9.49 13.92
N LEU A 51 -15.92 8.45 13.17
CA LEU A 51 -14.54 8.23 12.76
C LEU A 51 -14.02 9.31 11.80
N ASP A 52 -14.90 10.06 11.19
CA ASP A 52 -14.62 11.25 10.36
C ASP A 52 -14.18 12.48 11.19
N GLU A 53 -14.40 12.47 12.52
CA GLU A 53 -13.96 13.52 13.43
C GLU A 53 -12.55 13.26 14.01
N LEU A 54 -11.97 12.07 13.82
CA LEU A 54 -10.61 11.72 14.25
C LEU A 54 -9.56 12.52 13.47
N GLU A 55 -8.38 12.67 14.05
CA GLU A 55 -7.26 13.31 13.36
C GLU A 55 -6.77 12.47 12.18
N ILE A 56 -6.45 13.13 11.09
CA ILE A 56 -5.83 12.50 9.92
C ILE A 56 -4.41 12.04 10.34
N ASP A 57 -3.96 10.92 9.79
CA ASP A 57 -2.63 10.33 10.03
C ASP A 57 -2.36 9.84 11.46
N VAL A 58 -3.34 9.94 12.35
CA VAL A 58 -3.27 9.35 13.68
C VAL A 58 -3.91 7.97 13.69
N THR A 59 -3.18 6.98 14.18
CA THR A 59 -3.71 5.66 14.48
C THR A 59 -4.01 5.55 15.96
N TYR A 60 -5.25 5.21 16.27
CA TYR A 60 -5.71 5.01 17.64
C TYR A 60 -5.78 3.53 17.97
N LEU A 61 -5.45 3.18 19.20
CA LEU A 61 -5.56 1.83 19.72
C LEU A 61 -6.72 1.75 20.71
N CYS A 62 -7.57 0.73 20.54
CA CYS A 62 -8.68 0.42 21.43
C CYS A 62 -8.51 -1.02 21.96
N PRO A 63 -7.82 -1.23 23.10
CA PRO A 63 -7.65 -2.55 23.69
C PRO A 63 -8.94 -2.98 24.38
N LEU A 64 -9.55 -4.07 23.92
CA LEU A 64 -10.72 -4.70 24.54
C LEU A 64 -10.29 -5.96 25.28
N SER A 65 -10.36 -5.92 26.62
CA SER A 65 -9.91 -7.02 27.46
C SER A 65 -11.06 -7.69 28.20
N ILE A 66 -10.94 -9.00 28.42
CA ILE A 66 -11.79 -9.73 29.37
C ILE A 66 -11.32 -9.36 30.78
N GLY A 67 -12.18 -8.69 31.56
CA GLY A 67 -11.89 -8.24 32.92
C GLY A 67 -11.76 -9.41 33.90
N GLY A 68 -12.65 -10.39 33.79
CA GLY A 68 -12.67 -11.59 34.60
C GLY A 68 -13.73 -12.57 34.11
N ALA A 69 -13.70 -13.77 34.66
CA ALA A 69 -14.72 -14.81 34.40
C ALA A 69 -14.98 -15.61 35.70
N ASP A 70 -16.24 -15.84 36.01
CA ASP A 70 -16.62 -16.63 37.20
C ASP A 70 -16.42 -18.13 36.90
N GLY A 71 -15.73 -18.80 37.79
CA GLY A 71 -15.57 -20.24 37.75
C GLY A 71 -14.50 -20.79 36.78
N VAL A 72 -13.86 -19.93 35.98
CA VAL A 72 -12.78 -20.32 35.05
C VAL A 72 -11.67 -19.28 35.02
N GLY A 73 -10.45 -19.71 34.73
CA GLY A 73 -9.33 -18.79 34.52
C GLY A 73 -9.37 -18.16 33.12
N VAL A 74 -8.96 -16.90 33.00
CA VAL A 74 -8.74 -16.21 31.71
C VAL A 74 -7.30 -16.41 31.30
N MET A 75 -7.09 -16.88 30.05
CA MET A 75 -5.75 -17.06 29.48
C MET A 75 -5.17 -15.71 29.06
N ASP A 76 -4.05 -15.29 29.66
CA ASP A 76 -3.45 -13.98 29.43
C ASP A 76 -3.10 -13.72 27.95
N GLY A 77 -2.58 -14.71 27.24
CA GLY A 77 -2.21 -14.58 25.83
C GLY A 77 -3.39 -14.37 24.86
N SER A 78 -4.64 -14.59 25.32
CA SER A 78 -5.86 -14.42 24.51
C SER A 78 -6.89 -13.51 25.19
N ARG A 79 -6.46 -12.79 26.20
CA ARG A 79 -7.33 -11.95 27.04
C ARG A 79 -7.74 -10.65 26.38
N THR A 80 -6.88 -10.08 25.53
CA THR A 80 -7.05 -8.76 24.96
C THR A 80 -7.08 -8.83 23.44
N MET A 81 -8.07 -8.18 22.85
CA MET A 81 -8.13 -7.87 21.42
C MET A 81 -7.80 -6.40 21.21
N TYR A 82 -6.89 -6.12 20.29
CA TYR A 82 -6.45 -4.76 19.97
C TYR A 82 -7.08 -4.31 18.66
N TYR A 83 -7.94 -3.29 18.72
CA TYR A 83 -8.50 -2.66 17.54
C TYR A 83 -7.64 -1.44 17.16
N LEU A 84 -7.13 -1.43 15.95
CA LEU A 84 -6.52 -0.26 15.35
C LEU A 84 -7.61 0.54 14.65
N VAL A 85 -7.81 1.78 15.07
CA VAL A 85 -8.89 2.64 14.59
C VAL A 85 -8.28 3.90 14.00
N ARG A 86 -8.76 4.27 12.82
CA ARG A 86 -8.31 5.45 12.10
C ARG A 86 -9.50 6.25 11.60
N ARG A 87 -9.26 7.51 11.31
CA ARG A 87 -10.23 8.34 10.61
C ARG A 87 -10.67 7.65 9.31
N SER A 88 -11.95 7.70 9.01
CA SER A 88 -12.43 7.29 7.69
C SER A 88 -11.86 8.23 6.63
N SER A 89 -11.33 7.67 5.55
CA SER A 89 -10.77 8.46 4.45
C SER A 89 -11.82 9.41 3.85
N ALA A 90 -11.38 10.65 3.57
CA ALA A 90 -12.18 11.63 2.83
C ALA A 90 -12.05 11.47 1.30
N ILE A 91 -11.37 10.41 0.83
CA ILE A 91 -11.22 10.15 -0.60
C ILE A 91 -12.59 9.86 -1.21
N THR A 92 -13.04 10.76 -2.09
CA THR A 92 -14.34 10.67 -2.77
C THR A 92 -14.19 10.47 -4.27
N THR A 93 -12.99 10.66 -4.80
CA THR A 93 -12.68 10.64 -6.23
C THR A 93 -11.46 9.77 -6.49
N ALA A 94 -11.48 9.05 -7.60
CA ALA A 94 -10.34 8.28 -8.09
C ALA A 94 -10.34 8.32 -9.63
N MET A 95 -9.17 8.26 -10.24
CA MET A 95 -9.04 8.22 -11.69
C MET A 95 -9.29 6.82 -12.21
N ASN A 96 -10.20 6.69 -13.18
CA ASN A 96 -10.40 5.44 -13.91
C ASN A 96 -9.41 5.36 -15.07
N LEU A 97 -8.49 4.40 -15.02
CA LEU A 97 -7.44 4.19 -16.02
C LEU A 97 -7.84 3.24 -17.17
N LYS A 98 -9.10 2.82 -17.22
CA LYS A 98 -9.57 2.00 -18.33
C LYS A 98 -9.45 2.75 -19.65
N ASN A 99 -8.63 2.24 -20.58
CA ASN A 99 -8.36 2.81 -21.90
C ASN A 99 -7.63 4.17 -21.87
N ILE A 100 -7.09 4.60 -20.74
CA ILE A 100 -6.26 5.79 -20.61
C ILE A 100 -4.99 5.48 -19.78
N TYR A 101 -4.03 6.35 -19.82
CA TYR A 101 -2.81 6.27 -19.02
C TYR A 101 -2.34 7.69 -18.65
N VAL A 102 -1.44 7.79 -17.68
CA VAL A 102 -0.79 9.04 -17.30
C VAL A 102 0.70 8.91 -17.52
N ALA A 103 1.26 9.82 -18.31
CA ALA A 103 2.71 9.97 -18.47
C ALA A 103 3.25 10.99 -17.46
N VAL A 104 4.47 10.79 -16.99
CA VAL A 104 5.12 11.66 -16.01
C VAL A 104 6.40 12.26 -16.61
N PRO A 105 6.29 13.23 -17.54
CA PRO A 105 7.46 13.80 -18.23
C PRO A 105 8.40 14.56 -17.29
N GLY A 106 7.92 14.98 -16.11
CA GLY A 106 8.74 15.60 -15.08
C GLY A 106 9.83 14.69 -14.51
N PHE A 107 9.70 13.37 -14.67
CA PHE A 107 10.72 12.40 -14.27
C PHE A 107 11.82 12.21 -15.30
N ASP A 108 11.58 12.59 -16.56
CA ASP A 108 12.53 12.42 -17.65
C ASP A 108 13.85 13.12 -17.32
N LYS A 109 14.96 12.40 -17.54
CA LYS A 109 16.30 12.93 -17.32
C LYS A 109 16.52 14.25 -18.06
N GLY A 110 16.93 15.27 -17.33
CA GLY A 110 17.13 16.63 -17.83
C GLY A 110 15.92 17.55 -17.65
N SER A 111 14.79 17.06 -17.14
CA SER A 111 13.72 17.94 -16.64
C SER A 111 14.16 18.61 -15.33
N SER A 112 13.55 19.75 -15.00
CA SER A 112 13.89 20.50 -13.77
C SER A 112 13.51 19.78 -12.47
N THR A 113 12.66 18.76 -12.54
CA THR A 113 12.16 17.97 -11.40
C THR A 113 12.74 16.57 -11.36
N SER A 114 13.55 16.16 -12.32
CA SER A 114 14.05 14.79 -12.44
C SER A 114 15.00 14.36 -11.31
N ASP A 115 15.73 15.30 -10.70
CA ASP A 115 16.74 14.97 -9.69
C ASP A 115 16.17 14.33 -8.42
N VAL A 116 14.90 14.63 -8.09
CA VAL A 116 14.25 14.10 -6.87
C VAL A 116 13.88 12.62 -6.97
N VAL A 117 13.84 12.07 -8.19
CA VAL A 117 13.44 10.67 -8.44
C VAL A 117 14.54 9.85 -9.11
N ASN A 118 15.72 10.42 -9.28
CA ASN A 118 16.86 9.76 -9.90
C ASN A 118 18.01 9.57 -8.93
N ASN A 119 18.81 8.52 -9.16
CA ASN A 119 19.92 8.12 -8.29
C ASN A 119 19.52 7.82 -6.84
N LEU A 120 18.34 7.24 -6.65
CA LEU A 120 17.80 6.88 -5.34
C LEU A 120 18.52 5.64 -4.79
N SER A 121 18.98 5.70 -3.53
CA SER A 121 19.52 4.54 -2.82
C SER A 121 18.43 3.61 -2.27
N ALA A 122 17.23 4.13 -2.14
CA ALA A 122 16.04 3.37 -1.77
C ALA A 122 14.80 4.07 -2.33
N VAL A 123 13.72 3.33 -2.52
CA VAL A 123 12.48 3.86 -3.07
C VAL A 123 11.27 3.14 -2.48
N THR A 124 10.19 3.89 -2.31
CA THR A 124 8.85 3.32 -2.12
C THR A 124 7.91 3.87 -3.19
N MET A 125 7.21 2.98 -3.88
CA MET A 125 6.06 3.31 -4.73
C MET A 125 4.80 2.80 -4.05
N GLU A 126 3.80 3.64 -3.89
CA GLU A 126 2.52 3.22 -3.30
C GLU A 126 1.33 3.91 -3.97
N ALA A 127 0.18 3.25 -3.95
CA ALA A 127 -1.09 3.77 -4.45
C ALA A 127 -2.28 3.05 -3.82
N ILE A 128 -3.45 3.68 -3.87
CA ILE A 128 -4.73 3.01 -3.63
C ILE A 128 -5.32 2.64 -4.99
N ILE A 129 -5.64 1.37 -5.17
CA ILE A 129 -6.13 0.82 -6.43
C ILE A 129 -7.41 0.00 -6.24
N ARG A 130 -8.25 -0.04 -7.27
CA ARG A 130 -9.36 -0.98 -7.42
C ARG A 130 -9.33 -1.56 -8.82
N VAL A 131 -9.20 -2.88 -8.94
CA VAL A 131 -9.17 -3.56 -10.23
C VAL A 131 -10.60 -3.91 -10.65
N ASN A 132 -11.04 -3.47 -11.83
CA ASN A 132 -12.36 -3.80 -12.35
C ASN A 132 -12.41 -5.24 -12.87
N SER A 133 -11.38 -5.64 -13.60
CA SER A 133 -11.28 -7.01 -14.12
C SER A 133 -9.84 -7.47 -14.28
N PHE A 134 -9.61 -8.79 -14.22
CA PHE A 134 -8.32 -9.43 -14.45
C PHE A 134 -8.30 -10.16 -15.80
N GLN A 135 -8.77 -9.50 -16.85
CA GLN A 135 -8.80 -10.08 -18.19
C GLN A 135 -7.44 -10.05 -18.88
N GLN A 136 -6.58 -9.12 -18.51
CA GLN A 136 -5.22 -9.01 -19.02
C GLN A 136 -4.30 -10.01 -18.33
N GLU A 137 -3.33 -10.55 -19.09
CA GLU A 137 -2.24 -11.35 -18.53
C GLU A 137 -1.35 -10.53 -17.62
N ILE A 138 -1.14 -9.26 -17.96
CA ILE A 138 -0.40 -8.25 -17.20
C ILE A 138 -1.25 -7.00 -17.10
N SER A 139 -1.35 -6.42 -15.89
CA SER A 139 -1.99 -5.12 -15.64
C SER A 139 -0.98 -4.20 -14.97
N SER A 140 -0.51 -3.18 -15.70
CA SER A 140 0.55 -2.28 -15.23
C SER A 140 -0.04 -1.16 -14.36
N ILE A 141 0.37 -1.09 -13.10
CA ILE A 141 -0.10 -0.05 -12.16
C ILE A 141 0.69 1.22 -12.36
N MET A 142 1.99 1.20 -12.08
CA MET A 142 2.89 2.35 -12.26
C MET A 142 4.36 1.93 -12.29
N GLY A 143 5.18 2.70 -13.00
CA GLY A 143 6.62 2.46 -13.09
C GLY A 143 7.13 2.44 -14.53
N ILE A 144 8.32 1.88 -14.71
CA ILE A 144 9.03 1.74 -15.98
C ILE A 144 9.16 0.27 -16.31
N GLU A 145 8.63 -0.16 -17.46
CA GLU A 145 8.70 -1.55 -17.94
C GLU A 145 10.15 -2.05 -17.96
N GLN A 146 10.35 -3.32 -17.56
CA GLN A 146 11.64 -4.02 -17.45
C GLN A 146 12.63 -3.43 -16.44
N TYR A 147 12.41 -2.22 -15.97
CA TYR A 147 13.34 -1.55 -15.07
C TYR A 147 12.86 -1.54 -13.61
N PHE A 148 11.69 -0.97 -13.36
CA PHE A 148 11.04 -0.97 -12.05
C PHE A 148 9.55 -0.69 -12.23
N LEU A 149 8.77 -1.74 -12.41
CA LEU A 149 7.32 -1.66 -12.68
C LEU A 149 6.54 -2.40 -11.62
N MET A 150 5.64 -1.72 -10.94
CA MET A 150 4.61 -2.36 -10.12
C MET A 150 3.42 -2.73 -11.00
N ARG A 151 3.05 -4.02 -11.00
CA ARG A 151 2.02 -4.59 -11.88
C ARG A 151 1.27 -5.75 -11.22
N ILE A 152 0.27 -6.26 -11.89
CA ILE A 152 -0.50 -7.44 -11.49
C ILE A 152 -0.40 -8.47 -12.60
N GLY A 153 -0.08 -9.71 -12.25
CA GLY A 153 0.04 -10.82 -13.19
C GLY A 153 1.29 -10.80 -14.06
N ASP A 154 1.49 -11.88 -14.78
CA ASP A 154 2.47 -12.09 -15.85
C ASP A 154 2.17 -13.42 -16.53
N LYS A 155 2.86 -13.73 -17.66
CA LYS A 155 2.67 -14.94 -18.48
C LYS A 155 2.62 -16.25 -17.68
N GLU A 156 3.43 -16.38 -16.63
CA GLU A 156 3.51 -17.59 -15.81
C GLU A 156 2.97 -17.36 -14.38
N PHE A 157 2.50 -16.16 -14.10
CA PHE A 157 2.00 -15.76 -12.80
C PHE A 157 0.47 -15.68 -12.79
N PRO A 158 -0.16 -15.89 -11.65
CA PRO A 158 -1.58 -15.64 -11.54
C PRO A 158 -1.90 -14.18 -11.94
N ASN A 159 -2.86 -13.99 -12.82
CA ASN A 159 -3.30 -12.67 -13.30
C ASN A 159 -3.92 -11.76 -12.23
N ARG A 160 -3.92 -12.21 -10.97
CA ARG A 160 -4.42 -11.49 -9.79
C ARG A 160 -3.34 -11.28 -8.73
N GLN A 161 -2.12 -11.70 -8.98
CA GLN A 161 -1.00 -11.56 -8.05
C GLN A 161 -0.27 -10.24 -8.29
N LEU A 162 -0.06 -9.44 -7.23
CA LEU A 162 0.86 -8.30 -7.27
C LEU A 162 2.27 -8.78 -7.57
N GLN A 163 2.93 -8.08 -8.48
CA GLN A 163 4.28 -8.38 -8.94
C GLN A 163 5.02 -7.10 -9.30
N THR A 164 6.33 -7.13 -9.21
CA THR A 164 7.22 -6.16 -9.85
C THR A 164 8.16 -6.86 -10.83
N GLN A 165 8.46 -6.19 -11.94
CA GLN A 165 9.55 -6.50 -12.81
C GLN A 165 10.65 -5.48 -12.56
N THR A 166 11.85 -5.96 -12.26
CA THR A 166 13.05 -5.15 -12.13
C THR A 166 14.12 -5.68 -13.10
N THR A 167 15.26 -4.97 -13.20
CA THR A 167 16.43 -5.45 -13.97
C THR A 167 17.04 -6.75 -13.42
N PHE A 168 16.66 -7.17 -12.20
CA PHE A 168 17.11 -8.41 -11.55
C PHE A 168 16.05 -9.51 -11.58
N GLY A 169 14.98 -9.33 -12.35
CA GLY A 169 13.91 -10.29 -12.49
C GLY A 169 12.63 -9.90 -11.75
N LYS A 170 11.79 -10.87 -11.58
CA LYS A 170 10.43 -10.74 -11.05
C LYS A 170 10.41 -10.95 -9.53
N PHE A 171 9.55 -10.23 -8.84
CA PHE A 171 9.29 -10.39 -7.41
C PHE A 171 7.81 -10.08 -7.13
N PRO A 172 7.13 -10.77 -6.21
CA PRO A 172 7.56 -12.00 -5.52
C PRO A 172 7.45 -13.24 -6.41
N GLU A 173 7.84 -14.39 -5.88
CA GLU A 173 7.58 -15.68 -6.47
C GLU A 173 6.08 -15.99 -6.58
N ILE A 174 5.70 -16.95 -7.43
CA ILE A 174 4.31 -17.36 -7.64
C ILE A 174 3.66 -17.77 -6.32
N ASN A 175 2.51 -17.18 -5.99
CA ASN A 175 1.75 -17.53 -4.81
C ASN A 175 0.24 -17.39 -5.03
N ASN A 176 -0.44 -18.51 -5.16
CA ASN A 176 -1.89 -18.58 -5.38
C ASN A 176 -2.74 -18.24 -4.14
N GLN A 177 -2.14 -17.94 -2.99
CA GLN A 177 -2.84 -17.53 -1.77
C GLN A 177 -2.83 -16.01 -1.57
N LYS A 178 -2.05 -15.28 -2.35
CA LYS A 178 -1.86 -13.82 -2.23
C LYS A 178 -2.44 -13.09 -3.44
N LEU A 179 -3.72 -13.30 -3.71
CA LEU A 179 -4.41 -12.81 -4.90
C LEU A 179 -5.38 -11.68 -4.55
N LEU A 180 -5.37 -10.62 -5.36
CA LEU A 180 -6.34 -9.54 -5.27
C LEU A 180 -7.74 -9.99 -5.76
N LEU A 181 -8.77 -9.32 -5.29
CA LEU A 181 -10.16 -9.50 -5.73
C LEU A 181 -10.61 -8.33 -6.61
N ALA A 182 -11.37 -8.60 -7.65
CA ALA A 182 -11.95 -7.55 -8.47
C ALA A 182 -13.02 -6.77 -7.67
N GLY A 183 -13.08 -5.47 -7.87
CA GLY A 183 -14.04 -4.58 -7.22
C GLY A 183 -13.66 -4.14 -5.80
N GLU A 184 -12.59 -4.70 -5.23
CA GLU A 184 -12.11 -4.34 -3.89
C GLU A 184 -11.01 -3.26 -3.97
N TRP A 185 -11.03 -2.35 -3.01
CA TRP A 185 -9.99 -1.34 -2.84
C TRP A 185 -8.82 -1.89 -2.04
N TYR A 186 -7.62 -1.64 -2.51
CA TYR A 186 -6.36 -2.00 -1.86
C TYR A 186 -5.40 -0.82 -1.83
N HIS A 187 -4.82 -0.53 -0.69
CA HIS A 187 -3.56 0.17 -0.66
C HIS A 187 -2.45 -0.83 -0.98
N VAL A 188 -1.63 -0.53 -1.97
CA VAL A 188 -0.49 -1.36 -2.38
C VAL A 188 0.79 -0.53 -2.29
N ALA A 189 1.83 -1.09 -1.70
CA ALA A 189 3.14 -0.46 -1.61
C ALA A 189 4.25 -1.44 -1.96
N LEU A 190 5.23 -0.96 -2.71
CA LEU A 190 6.45 -1.66 -3.08
C LEU A 190 7.64 -0.85 -2.57
N THR A 191 8.43 -1.42 -1.69
CA THR A 191 9.68 -0.82 -1.20
C THR A 191 10.88 -1.55 -1.76
N TRP A 192 11.97 -0.83 -2.05
CA TRP A 192 13.24 -1.42 -2.42
C TRP A 192 14.39 -0.60 -1.83
N ASP A 193 15.20 -1.23 -1.00
CA ASP A 193 16.44 -0.72 -0.44
C ASP A 193 17.63 -1.40 -1.14
N ILE A 194 18.41 -0.59 -1.86
CA ILE A 194 19.53 -1.08 -2.67
C ILE A 194 20.66 -1.55 -1.78
N ALA A 195 20.97 -0.83 -0.70
CA ALA A 195 22.10 -1.13 0.16
C ALA A 195 21.97 -2.48 0.87
N THR A 196 20.73 -2.84 1.23
CA THR A 196 20.42 -4.13 1.87
C THR A 196 19.92 -5.19 0.91
N ALA A 197 19.75 -4.86 -0.39
CA ALA A 197 19.11 -5.69 -1.41
C ALA A 197 17.72 -6.19 -0.98
N THR A 198 17.01 -5.40 -0.16
CA THR A 198 15.72 -5.77 0.40
C THR A 198 14.58 -5.16 -0.42
N ILE A 199 13.71 -6.02 -0.95
CA ILE A 199 12.49 -5.61 -1.65
C ILE A 199 11.28 -6.21 -0.95
N ALA A 200 10.20 -5.44 -0.79
CA ALA A 200 8.99 -5.91 -0.14
C ALA A 200 7.71 -5.34 -0.75
N PHE A 201 6.66 -6.17 -0.78
CA PHE A 201 5.29 -5.74 -1.06
C PHE A 201 4.46 -5.68 0.22
N TYR A 202 3.65 -4.64 0.32
CA TYR A 202 2.64 -4.46 1.35
C TYR A 202 1.26 -4.29 0.71
N VAL A 203 0.25 -4.87 1.34
CA VAL A 203 -1.16 -4.71 0.96
C VAL A 203 -1.94 -4.30 2.20
N ASN A 204 -2.65 -3.18 2.11
CA ASN A 204 -3.37 -2.57 3.23
C ASN A 204 -2.48 -2.40 4.47
N GLY A 205 -1.26 -1.92 4.26
CA GLY A 205 -0.26 -1.69 5.32
C GLY A 205 0.32 -2.97 5.94
N GLN A 206 0.01 -4.16 5.43
CA GLN A 206 0.52 -5.42 5.94
C GLN A 206 1.54 -6.04 4.99
N LEU A 207 2.67 -6.51 5.54
CA LEU A 207 3.70 -7.18 4.77
C LEU A 207 3.13 -8.40 4.05
N GLN A 208 3.16 -8.38 2.73
CA GLN A 208 2.71 -9.50 1.91
C GLN A 208 3.86 -10.41 1.48
N SER A 209 4.97 -9.83 1.01
CA SER A 209 6.13 -10.57 0.51
C SER A 209 7.40 -9.77 0.75
N ILE A 210 8.52 -10.46 1.03
CA ILE A 210 9.82 -9.85 1.23
C ILE A 210 10.93 -10.74 0.66
N SER A 211 11.96 -10.12 0.08
CA SER A 211 13.23 -10.73 -0.25
C SER A 211 14.37 -9.84 0.23
N THR A 212 15.42 -10.43 0.81
CA THR A 212 16.64 -9.74 1.28
C THR A 212 17.84 -10.01 0.38
N SER A 213 17.58 -10.46 -0.85
CA SER A 213 18.61 -10.79 -1.84
C SER A 213 18.22 -10.36 -3.26
N HIS A 214 17.37 -9.32 -3.36
CA HIS A 214 16.92 -8.80 -4.65
C HIS A 214 17.82 -7.67 -5.12
N GLY A 215 18.78 -7.98 -5.96
CA GLY A 215 19.75 -7.05 -6.49
C GLY A 215 21.11 -7.69 -6.72
N LYS A 216 22.08 -6.91 -7.14
CA LYS A 216 23.47 -7.29 -7.31
C LYS A 216 24.37 -6.26 -6.64
N SER A 217 25.61 -6.65 -6.34
CA SER A 217 26.59 -5.80 -5.66
C SER A 217 27.01 -4.56 -6.45
N ASP A 218 26.77 -4.54 -7.74
CA ASP A 218 27.07 -3.42 -8.64
C ASP A 218 25.92 -2.42 -8.80
N LEU A 219 24.69 -2.76 -8.30
CA LEU A 219 23.60 -1.82 -8.27
C LEU A 219 23.82 -0.80 -7.14
N THR A 220 23.89 0.47 -7.48
CA THR A 220 24.15 1.55 -6.52
C THR A 220 22.94 2.50 -6.36
N SER A 221 22.04 2.53 -7.34
CA SER A 221 20.89 3.43 -7.33
C SER A 221 19.79 2.98 -8.29
N ILE A 222 18.60 3.52 -8.06
CA ILE A 222 17.42 3.42 -8.94
C ILE A 222 17.12 4.82 -9.47
N SER A 223 16.74 4.92 -10.75
CA SER A 223 16.32 6.18 -11.39
C SER A 223 14.97 5.96 -12.07
N LEU A 224 13.96 6.74 -11.71
CA LEU A 224 12.60 6.60 -12.26
C LEU A 224 12.40 7.43 -13.54
N GLY A 225 13.38 8.23 -13.94
CA GLY A 225 13.36 9.03 -15.17
C GLY A 225 14.39 8.62 -16.20
N ASP A 226 15.22 7.62 -15.91
CA ASP A 226 16.19 7.12 -16.89
C ASP A 226 15.46 6.20 -17.87
N LYS A 227 15.39 6.65 -19.12
CA LYS A 227 14.91 5.82 -20.23
C LYS A 227 15.90 4.69 -20.45
N LEU A 228 15.42 3.46 -20.46
CA LEU A 228 16.23 2.36 -20.94
C LEU A 228 16.48 2.55 -22.44
N PRO A 229 17.69 2.24 -22.94
CA PRO A 229 17.89 2.09 -24.38
C PRO A 229 16.95 1.02 -24.94
N ASP A 230 16.82 0.97 -26.26
CA ASP A 230 15.99 -0.02 -26.96
C ASP A 230 16.12 -1.39 -26.28
N ASP A 231 14.98 -1.98 -25.93
CA ASP A 231 14.99 -3.29 -25.33
C ASP A 231 15.47 -4.38 -26.32
N GLU A 232 15.88 -5.49 -25.78
CA GLU A 232 16.32 -6.65 -26.59
C GLU A 232 15.23 -7.23 -27.49
N PHE A 233 13.97 -6.80 -27.30
CA PHE A 233 12.80 -7.22 -28.07
C PHE A 233 12.42 -6.20 -29.16
N GLY A 234 13.17 -5.13 -29.33
CA GLY A 234 12.94 -4.12 -30.38
C GLY A 234 11.69 -3.27 -30.17
N ASN A 235 11.26 -3.09 -28.93
CA ASN A 235 10.07 -2.29 -28.60
C ASN A 235 10.31 -0.76 -28.63
N GLY A 236 11.48 -0.32 -29.12
CA GLY A 236 11.65 1.03 -29.58
C GLY A 236 11.73 2.13 -28.52
N GLY A 237 12.40 1.89 -27.40
CA GLY A 237 12.88 2.97 -26.52
C GLY A 237 11.83 3.80 -25.77
N ASP A 238 10.59 3.36 -25.73
CA ASP A 238 9.46 4.10 -25.14
C ASP A 238 9.22 3.73 -23.65
N PHE A 239 10.33 3.52 -22.94
CA PHE A 239 10.33 3.16 -21.51
C PHE A 239 10.39 4.41 -20.64
N ASN A 240 9.23 5.02 -20.40
CA ASN A 240 9.05 6.12 -19.47
C ASN A 240 8.28 5.65 -18.24
N PHE A 241 8.21 6.50 -17.24
CA PHE A 241 7.33 6.27 -16.10
C PHE A 241 5.88 6.56 -16.50
N TYR A 242 5.03 5.54 -16.34
CA TYR A 242 3.60 5.64 -16.63
C TYR A 242 2.76 5.12 -15.46
N PHE A 243 1.56 5.65 -15.34
CA PHE A 243 0.46 5.01 -14.62
C PHE A 243 -0.47 4.33 -15.62
N GLY A 244 -0.88 3.11 -15.31
CA GLY A 244 -1.88 2.38 -16.08
C GLY A 244 -1.37 1.73 -17.37
N ARG A 245 -0.06 1.83 -17.66
CA ARG A 245 0.53 1.31 -18.89
C ARG A 245 2.00 0.91 -18.70
N SER A 246 2.48 -0.03 -19.52
CA SER A 246 3.88 -0.45 -19.54
C SER A 246 4.72 0.34 -20.55
N TYR A 247 4.17 0.64 -21.72
CA TYR A 247 4.88 1.20 -22.88
C TYR A 247 4.22 2.49 -23.36
N GLY A 248 4.94 3.25 -24.18
CA GLY A 248 4.42 4.39 -24.90
C GLY A 248 3.36 4.07 -25.96
N GLU A 249 2.93 5.08 -26.70
CA GLU A 249 1.78 4.98 -27.64
C GLU A 249 2.00 4.01 -28.80
N SER A 250 3.27 3.74 -29.15
CA SER A 250 3.63 2.84 -30.25
C SER A 250 3.35 1.35 -29.96
N HIS A 251 2.97 1.00 -28.73
CA HIS A 251 2.80 -0.38 -28.28
C HIS A 251 1.35 -0.76 -27.96
N ASP A 252 1.11 -2.08 -27.97
CA ASP A 252 -0.18 -2.70 -27.67
C ASP A 252 -0.66 -2.29 -26.26
N ILE A 253 -1.98 -2.07 -26.15
CA ILE A 253 -2.69 -1.79 -24.90
C ILE A 253 -2.92 -3.04 -24.05
N SER A 254 -2.38 -4.19 -24.44
CA SER A 254 -2.60 -5.50 -23.78
C SER A 254 -2.15 -5.55 -22.32
N ARG A 255 -1.36 -4.58 -21.84
CA ARG A 255 -0.87 -4.49 -20.46
C ARG A 255 -1.48 -3.33 -19.69
N GLN A 256 -2.54 -2.75 -20.22
CA GLN A 256 -3.20 -1.62 -19.60
C GLN A 256 -3.95 -2.02 -18.34
N PHE A 257 -3.92 -1.14 -17.35
CA PHE A 257 -4.65 -1.34 -16.11
C PHE A 257 -6.15 -1.06 -16.32
N ASP A 258 -6.99 -2.06 -16.12
CA ASP A 258 -8.45 -1.89 -16.08
C ASP A 258 -8.88 -1.70 -14.63
N GLY A 259 -8.82 -0.47 -14.15
CA GLY A 259 -9.11 -0.17 -12.76
C GLY A 259 -9.09 1.32 -12.44
N GLU A 260 -9.19 1.61 -11.18
CA GLU A 260 -9.14 2.95 -10.62
C GLU A 260 -7.92 3.10 -9.73
N ILE A 261 -7.38 4.32 -9.69
CA ILE A 261 -6.20 4.69 -8.88
C ILE A 261 -6.43 6.04 -8.20
N CYS A 262 -5.95 6.15 -6.97
CA CYS A 262 -5.80 7.41 -6.25
C CYS A 262 -4.64 7.32 -5.27
N GLU A 263 -4.26 8.44 -4.66
CA GLU A 263 -3.24 8.53 -3.63
C GLU A 263 -1.90 7.87 -4.02
N ALA A 264 -1.47 8.07 -5.26
CA ALA A 264 -0.20 7.50 -5.72
C ALA A 264 1.00 8.36 -5.26
N ARG A 265 2.05 7.71 -4.78
CA ARG A 265 3.19 8.37 -4.13
C ARG A 265 4.50 7.71 -4.48
N ILE A 266 5.55 8.53 -4.53
CA ILE A 266 6.94 8.10 -4.65
C ILE A 266 7.73 8.71 -3.49
N TRP A 267 8.50 7.85 -2.80
CA TRP A 267 9.36 8.24 -1.69
C TRP A 267 10.82 7.85 -2.01
N ASN A 268 11.77 8.64 -1.60
CA ASN A 268 13.20 8.34 -1.74
C ASN A 268 13.80 7.50 -0.59
N VAL A 269 12.96 6.78 0.10
CA VAL A 269 13.31 5.85 1.18
C VAL A 269 12.52 4.54 1.04
N ALA A 270 13.04 3.44 1.56
CA ALA A 270 12.27 2.22 1.79
C ALA A 270 11.50 2.39 3.10
N ARG A 271 10.20 2.71 3.00
CA ARG A 271 9.34 2.93 4.15
C ARG A 271 9.13 1.65 4.95
N THR A 272 9.06 1.77 6.26
CA THR A 272 8.71 0.67 7.15
C THR A 272 7.22 0.34 7.05
N GLN A 273 6.83 -0.86 7.49
CA GLN A 273 5.43 -1.27 7.54
C GLN A 273 4.58 -0.27 8.35
N GLU A 274 5.10 0.20 9.47
CA GLU A 274 4.41 1.18 10.32
C GLU A 274 4.18 2.51 9.59
N GLN A 275 5.19 3.06 8.94
CA GLN A 275 5.08 4.29 8.15
C GLN A 275 4.05 4.15 7.01
N ILE A 276 4.08 3.00 6.30
CA ILE A 276 3.11 2.70 5.23
C ILE A 276 1.71 2.61 5.81
N TYR A 277 1.54 1.90 6.94
CA TYR A 277 0.25 1.74 7.58
C TYR A 277 -0.32 3.08 8.06
N GLN A 278 0.50 3.94 8.65
CA GLN A 278 0.07 5.25 9.19
C GLN A 278 -0.44 6.20 8.09
N ASN A 279 0.17 6.21 6.92
CA ASN A 279 -0.17 7.14 5.84
C ASN A 279 -0.86 6.47 4.63
N MET A 280 -1.43 5.27 4.77
CA MET A 280 -1.91 4.54 3.59
C MET A 280 -3.11 5.17 2.88
N TYR A 281 -3.85 6.11 3.51
CA TYR A 281 -5.01 6.74 2.87
C TYR A 281 -4.69 8.12 2.31
N GLU A 282 -4.34 9.06 3.16
CA GLU A 282 -4.09 10.44 2.78
C GLU A 282 -2.89 10.98 3.57
N ILE A 283 -2.14 11.91 2.99
CA ILE A 283 -1.09 12.67 3.68
C ILE A 283 -1.61 14.08 3.91
N SER A 284 -1.75 14.47 5.18
CA SER A 284 -2.32 15.77 5.56
C SER A 284 -1.47 16.94 5.09
N ASN A 285 -0.16 16.83 5.18
CA ASN A 285 0.80 17.90 4.87
C ASN A 285 1.94 17.38 4.00
N PRO A 286 1.69 17.08 2.71
CA PRO A 286 2.70 16.46 1.84
C PRO A 286 3.96 17.32 1.70
N THR A 287 3.85 18.64 1.76
CA THR A 287 4.99 19.57 1.65
C THR A 287 5.95 19.52 2.86
N THR A 288 5.55 18.92 3.96
CA THR A 288 6.39 18.74 5.16
C THR A 288 7.03 17.37 5.25
N GLU A 289 6.74 16.47 4.32
CA GLU A 289 7.29 15.12 4.25
C GLU A 289 8.60 15.11 3.46
N PRO A 290 9.78 15.08 4.13
CA PRO A 290 11.06 15.33 3.46
C PRO A 290 11.48 14.22 2.50
N ALA A 291 10.93 13.01 2.66
CA ALA A 291 11.23 11.87 1.80
C ALA A 291 10.22 11.67 0.67
N LEU A 292 9.13 12.43 0.65
CA LEU A 292 8.12 12.37 -0.40
C LEU A 292 8.62 13.10 -1.64
N CYS A 293 8.77 12.38 -2.76
CA CYS A 293 9.27 12.94 -4.01
C CYS A 293 8.16 13.40 -4.93
N ALA A 294 7.02 12.70 -4.92
CA ALA A 294 5.86 13.01 -5.75
C ALA A 294 4.58 12.42 -5.15
N TYR A 295 3.46 13.12 -5.31
CA TYR A 295 2.17 12.73 -4.75
C TYR A 295 1.00 13.15 -5.64
N TRP A 296 0.36 12.20 -6.29
CA TRP A 296 -0.82 12.40 -7.12
C TRP A 296 -2.07 11.91 -6.40
N LYS A 297 -2.97 12.80 -6.06
CA LYS A 297 -4.26 12.43 -5.46
C LYS A 297 -5.20 11.78 -6.48
N PHE A 298 -5.11 12.17 -7.75
CA PHE A 298 -6.02 11.73 -8.82
C PHE A 298 -7.48 12.11 -8.54
N ASP A 299 -7.71 13.27 -7.96
CA ASP A 299 -9.00 13.77 -7.52
C ASP A 299 -9.56 14.95 -8.35
N GLU A 300 -8.89 15.32 -9.45
CA GLU A 300 -9.30 16.43 -10.32
C GLU A 300 -10.68 16.23 -10.97
N GLY A 301 -11.14 14.99 -11.10
CA GLY A 301 -12.45 14.61 -11.63
C GLY A 301 -12.61 14.80 -13.14
N THR A 302 -11.93 15.76 -13.73
CA THR A 302 -11.97 16.07 -15.18
C THR A 302 -10.65 16.67 -15.65
N GLY A 303 -10.41 16.64 -16.95
CA GLY A 303 -9.20 17.24 -17.56
C GLY A 303 -8.25 16.20 -18.14
N THR A 304 -7.09 16.69 -18.59
CA THR A 304 -6.03 15.87 -19.23
C THR A 304 -4.69 16.01 -18.51
N VAL A 305 -4.65 16.73 -17.40
CA VAL A 305 -3.46 16.96 -16.58
C VAL A 305 -3.80 16.58 -15.15
N VAL A 306 -2.90 15.88 -14.52
CA VAL A 306 -2.96 15.50 -13.10
C VAL A 306 -1.92 16.32 -12.35
N ALA A 307 -2.28 16.88 -11.21
CA ALA A 307 -1.37 17.63 -10.37
C ALA A 307 -0.51 16.69 -9.49
N ASP A 308 0.75 17.08 -9.29
CA ASP A 308 1.70 16.53 -8.32
C ASP A 308 1.90 17.54 -7.21
#